data_751df61c83f5881afa58ac8da3e8ea51
#
_entry.id   751df61c83f5881afa58ac8da3e8ea51
#
_cell.length_a   1.000
_cell.length_b   1.000
_cell.length_c   1.000
_cell.angle_alpha   90.00
_cell.angle_beta   90.00
_cell.angle_gamma   90.00
#
_symmetry.space_group_name_H-M   'P 1'
#
loop_
_entity.id
_entity.type
_entity.pdbx_description
1 polymer ?
#
loop_
_entity_poly.entity_id
_entity_poly.type
_entity_poly.pdbx_seq_one_letter_code
_entity_poly.pdbx_strand_id
1 'polypeptide(L)'
;MIALLTGCFLQETPQQRAERIEPMLAAAGFQMIPADTPARVVETQRLTPLKVRYYIDNGKPRYWFNDPVNCHCVYVGGEKSYQQYEQIRLSQQAASQEAEAAQMNEEAAQQEQMNMMLWPGPFIMY
;
A
#
# COMPACT_ATOMS: atom_id res chain seq x y z
N MET A 1 -24.70 -29.91 -3.06
CA MET A 1 -23.33 -29.46 -3.25
C MET A 1 -23.30 -27.98 -3.28
N ILE A 2 -22.85 -27.38 -2.20
CA ILE A 2 -22.71 -25.94 -2.14
C ILE A 2 -21.31 -25.63 -2.64
N ALA A 3 -21.23 -25.07 -3.84
CA ALA A 3 -19.96 -24.55 -4.32
C ALA A 3 -19.63 -23.32 -3.49
N LEU A 4 -18.72 -23.49 -2.57
CA LEU A 4 -18.14 -22.36 -1.89
C LEU A 4 -17.28 -21.64 -2.91
N LEU A 5 -17.86 -20.62 -3.51
CA LEU A 5 -17.07 -19.65 -4.23
C LEU A 5 -16.23 -18.92 -3.19
N THR A 6 -15.11 -19.52 -2.87
CA THR A 6 -14.10 -18.77 -2.13
C THR A 6 -13.62 -17.70 -3.08
N GLY A 7 -14.21 -16.52 -2.96
CA GLY A 7 -13.67 -15.36 -3.63
C GLY A 7 -12.21 -15.23 -3.23
N CYS A 8 -11.32 -15.20 -4.20
CA CYS A 8 -9.94 -14.92 -3.96
C CYS A 8 -9.83 -13.49 -3.50
N PHE A 9 -9.95 -13.28 -2.21
CA PHE A 9 -9.51 -12.04 -1.63
C PHE A 9 -7.99 -12.11 -1.67
N LEU A 10 -7.42 -11.34 -2.61
CA LEU A 10 -5.99 -11.19 -2.66
C LEU A 10 -5.58 -10.36 -1.44
N GLN A 11 -5.40 -11.05 -0.34
CA GLN A 11 -4.84 -10.39 0.82
C GLN A 11 -3.33 -10.26 0.63
N GLU A 12 -2.83 -9.06 0.90
CA GLU A 12 -1.41 -8.79 0.87
C GLU A 12 -0.69 -9.66 1.89
N THR A 13 0.34 -10.39 1.45
CA THR A 13 1.16 -11.17 2.37
C THR A 13 2.10 -10.24 3.15
N PRO A 14 2.64 -10.67 4.30
CA PRO A 14 3.62 -9.86 5.02
C PRO A 14 4.83 -9.47 4.16
N GLN A 15 5.32 -10.37 3.33
CA GLN A 15 6.43 -10.09 2.42
C GLN A 15 6.06 -9.03 1.39
N GLN A 16 4.88 -9.12 0.80
CA GLN A 16 4.39 -8.12 -0.14
C GLN A 16 4.22 -6.76 0.51
N ARG A 17 3.74 -6.74 1.74
CA ARG A 17 3.59 -5.50 2.49
C ARG A 17 4.94 -4.83 2.73
N ALA A 18 5.94 -5.59 3.15
CA ALA A 18 7.29 -5.08 3.34
C ALA A 18 7.86 -4.53 2.02
N GLU A 19 7.73 -5.27 0.94
CA GLU A 19 8.19 -4.87 -0.39
C GLU A 19 7.51 -3.61 -0.90
N ARG A 20 6.27 -3.38 -0.50
CA ARG A 20 5.53 -2.18 -0.89
C ARG A 20 5.93 -0.96 -0.06
N ILE A 21 6.12 -1.13 1.24
CA ILE A 21 6.34 -0.01 2.17
C ILE A 21 7.80 0.44 2.21
N GLU A 22 8.74 -0.50 2.22
CA GLU A 22 10.15 -0.18 2.39
C GLU A 22 10.73 0.76 1.34
N PRO A 23 10.43 0.61 0.04
CA PRO A 23 10.93 1.58 -0.94
C PRO A 23 10.41 2.99 -0.69
N MET A 24 9.20 3.14 -0.19
CA MET A 24 8.64 4.44 0.16
C MET A 24 9.36 5.06 1.34
N LEU A 25 9.68 4.25 2.35
CA LEU A 25 10.43 4.70 3.53
C LEU A 25 11.84 5.14 3.13
N ALA A 26 12.51 4.35 2.30
CA ALA A 26 13.83 4.68 1.80
C ALA A 26 13.82 5.98 0.99
N ALA A 27 12.84 6.13 0.10
CA ALA A 27 12.68 7.35 -0.70
C ALA A 27 12.38 8.58 0.16
N ALA A 28 11.70 8.38 1.29
CA ALA A 28 11.39 9.46 2.23
C ALA A 28 12.58 9.85 3.13
N GLY A 29 13.67 9.09 3.09
CA GLY A 29 14.85 9.41 3.88
C GLY A 29 14.97 8.66 5.20
N PHE A 30 14.16 7.61 5.40
CA PHE A 30 14.33 6.75 6.56
C PHE A 30 15.63 5.96 6.42
N GLN A 31 16.29 5.74 7.55
CA GLN A 31 17.53 4.97 7.59
C GLN A 31 17.23 3.53 7.99
N MET A 32 17.81 2.59 7.26
CA MET A 32 17.69 1.18 7.57
C MET A 32 18.76 0.76 8.57
N ILE A 33 18.35 0.14 9.65
CA ILE A 33 19.24 -0.41 10.67
C ILE A 33 19.11 -1.92 10.63
N PRO A 34 20.14 -2.66 10.17
CA PRO A 34 20.04 -4.11 10.10
C PRO A 34 20.15 -4.75 11.48
N ALA A 35 19.44 -5.87 11.65
CA ALA A 35 19.55 -6.67 12.86
C ALA A 35 20.77 -7.60 12.72
N ASP A 36 21.96 -7.05 12.90
CA ASP A 36 23.21 -7.75 12.69
C ASP A 36 23.81 -8.37 13.98
N THR A 37 23.10 -8.28 15.08
CA THR A 37 23.49 -8.92 16.35
C THR A 37 22.35 -9.77 16.87
N PRO A 38 22.62 -10.82 17.67
CA PRO A 38 21.55 -11.62 18.27
C PRO A 38 20.54 -10.78 19.07
N ALA A 39 21.00 -9.77 19.78
CA ALA A 39 20.13 -8.89 20.55
C ALA A 39 19.18 -8.11 19.64
N ARG A 40 19.66 -7.61 18.50
CA ARG A 40 18.83 -6.89 17.54
C ARG A 40 17.83 -7.82 16.84
N VAL A 41 18.21 -9.05 16.55
CA VAL A 41 17.29 -10.04 15.99
C VAL A 41 16.12 -10.29 16.96
N VAL A 42 16.42 -10.47 18.25
CA VAL A 42 15.39 -10.64 19.26
C VAL A 42 14.49 -9.41 19.32
N GLU A 43 15.05 -8.22 19.23
CA GLU A 43 14.29 -6.96 19.21
C GLU A 43 13.31 -6.91 18.03
N THR A 44 13.74 -7.27 16.83
CA THR A 44 12.86 -7.29 15.65
C THR A 44 11.70 -8.27 15.81
N GLN A 45 11.88 -9.33 16.57
CA GLN A 45 10.82 -10.30 16.81
C GLN A 45 9.80 -9.81 17.84
N ARG A 46 10.20 -8.87 18.68
CA ARG A 46 9.33 -8.34 19.75
C ARG A 46 8.55 -7.11 19.35
N LEU A 47 9.08 -6.30 18.42
CA LEU A 47 8.44 -5.06 17.99
C LEU A 47 7.26 -5.35 17.06
N THR A 48 6.28 -4.45 17.05
CA THR A 48 5.14 -4.54 16.12
C THR A 48 5.64 -4.63 14.69
N PRO A 49 5.27 -5.67 13.94
CA PRO A 49 5.80 -5.84 12.59
C PRO A 49 5.03 -5.03 11.55
N LEU A 50 5.74 -4.54 10.56
CA LEU A 50 5.21 -4.04 9.29
C LEU A 50 4.19 -2.91 9.41
N LYS A 51 4.39 -2.05 10.40
CA LYS A 51 3.60 -0.81 10.57
C LYS A 51 4.52 0.32 10.95
N VAL A 52 4.25 1.50 10.42
CA VAL A 52 4.96 2.71 10.84
C VAL A 52 4.39 3.14 12.18
N ARG A 53 5.25 3.23 13.17
CA ARG A 53 4.89 3.66 14.52
C ARG A 53 5.81 4.78 14.96
N TYR A 54 5.50 5.41 16.08
CA TYR A 54 6.32 6.50 16.59
C TYR A 54 6.49 6.42 18.10
N TYR A 55 7.53 7.07 18.59
CA TYR A 55 7.75 7.33 20.00
C TYR A 55 8.28 8.74 20.15
N ILE A 56 8.15 9.28 21.37
CA ILE A 56 8.65 10.63 21.65
C ILE A 56 10.05 10.52 22.25
N ASP A 57 11.00 11.20 21.63
CA ASP A 57 12.39 11.26 22.09
C ASP A 57 12.78 12.73 22.24
N ASN A 58 13.07 13.13 23.48
CA ASN A 58 13.40 14.53 23.81
C ASN A 58 12.38 15.54 23.26
N GLY A 59 11.09 15.20 23.43
CA GLY A 59 9.99 16.06 22.97
C GLY A 59 9.72 16.04 21.48
N LYS A 60 10.45 15.24 20.72
CA LYS A 60 10.27 15.14 19.26
C LYS A 60 9.82 13.75 18.87
N PRO A 61 8.89 13.61 17.91
CA PRO A 61 8.49 12.29 17.45
C PRO A 61 9.57 11.66 16.59
N ARG A 62 9.81 10.39 16.83
CA ARG A 62 10.68 9.55 16.00
C ARG A 62 9.83 8.42 15.47
N TYR A 63 9.98 8.11 14.21
CA TYR A 63 9.17 7.11 13.52
C TYR A 63 10.03 5.90 13.19
N TRP A 64 9.41 4.72 13.27
CA TRP A 64 10.09 3.47 13.00
C TRP A 64 9.17 2.46 12.32
N PHE A 65 9.77 1.56 11.57
CA PHE A 65 9.09 0.48 10.89
C PHE A 65 9.95 -0.77 11.04
N ASN A 66 9.36 -1.83 11.59
CA ASN A 66 10.08 -3.07 11.85
C ASN A 66 9.72 -4.12 10.80
N ASP A 67 10.74 -4.71 10.17
CA ASP A 67 10.57 -5.80 9.22
C ASP A 67 11.29 -7.06 9.72
N PRO A 68 10.57 -7.98 10.38
CA PRO A 68 11.14 -9.24 10.80
C PRO A 68 11.06 -10.34 9.73
N VAL A 69 10.48 -10.08 8.57
CA VAL A 69 10.20 -11.11 7.55
C VAL A 69 11.14 -11.08 6.36
N ASN A 70 11.49 -9.92 5.83
CA ASN A 70 12.36 -9.81 4.66
C ASN A 70 13.78 -9.41 5.02
N CYS A 71 13.97 -8.17 5.44
CA CYS A 71 15.33 -7.68 5.66
C CYS A 71 15.86 -7.94 7.08
N HIS A 72 15.00 -8.30 8.02
CA HIS A 72 15.35 -8.35 9.44
C HIS A 72 16.00 -7.03 9.84
N CYS A 73 15.29 -5.95 9.63
CA CYS A 73 15.82 -4.61 9.82
C CYS A 73 14.74 -3.68 10.35
N VAL A 74 15.16 -2.52 10.84
CA VAL A 74 14.26 -1.47 11.30
C VAL A 74 14.58 -0.21 10.54
N TYR A 75 13.55 0.45 10.00
CA TYR A 75 13.70 1.76 9.38
C TYR A 75 13.35 2.82 10.41
N VAL A 76 14.19 3.82 10.53
CA VAL A 76 13.97 4.92 11.48
C VAL A 76 14.05 6.27 10.78
N GLY A 77 13.22 7.21 11.20
CA GLY A 77 13.19 8.53 10.63
C GLY A 77 12.60 9.57 11.57
N GLY A 78 12.87 10.82 11.30
CA GLY A 78 12.29 11.94 12.01
C GLY A 78 10.99 12.40 11.38
N GLU A 79 10.46 13.51 11.88
CA GLU A 79 9.18 14.04 11.42
C GLU A 79 9.19 14.44 9.95
N LYS A 80 10.28 15.04 9.48
CA LYS A 80 10.41 15.43 8.07
C LYS A 80 10.34 14.23 7.15
N SER A 81 11.05 13.16 7.48
CA SER A 81 11.01 11.92 6.71
C SER A 81 9.63 11.29 6.73
N TYR A 82 8.96 11.33 7.87
CA TYR A 82 7.59 10.82 7.97
C TYR A 82 6.62 11.62 7.10
N GLN A 83 6.75 12.95 7.07
CA GLN A 83 5.91 13.77 6.20
C GLN A 83 6.14 13.44 4.72
N GLN A 84 7.38 13.22 4.32
CA GLN A 84 7.68 12.80 2.95
C GLN A 84 7.11 11.43 2.64
N TYR A 85 7.21 10.50 3.58
CA TYR A 85 6.60 9.18 3.45
C TYR A 85 5.09 9.28 3.25
N GLU A 86 4.41 10.11 4.06
CA GLU A 86 2.97 10.30 3.93
C GLU A 86 2.59 10.90 2.57
N GLN A 87 3.37 11.84 2.05
CA GLN A 87 3.14 12.41 0.72
C GLN A 87 3.26 11.35 -0.38
N ILE A 88 4.30 10.50 -0.30
CA ILE A 88 4.49 9.41 -1.26
C ILE A 88 3.33 8.42 -1.17
N ARG A 89 2.95 8.04 0.03
CA ARG A 89 1.86 7.09 0.26
C ARG A 89 0.54 7.61 -0.30
N LEU A 90 0.21 8.87 -0.02
CA LEU A 90 -1.01 9.49 -0.49
C LEU A 90 -1.01 9.67 -2.01
N SER A 91 0.14 10.01 -2.61
CA SER A 91 0.27 10.09 -4.07
C SER A 91 0.03 8.75 -4.74
N GLN A 92 0.57 7.67 -4.18
CA GLN A 92 0.35 6.33 -4.72
C GLN A 92 -1.10 5.89 -4.57
N GLN A 93 -1.73 6.23 -3.47
CA GLN A 93 -3.14 5.93 -3.24
C GLN A 93 -4.02 6.70 -4.22
N ALA A 94 -3.75 7.98 -4.45
CA ALA A 94 -4.48 8.79 -5.42
C ALA A 94 -4.32 8.25 -6.84
N ALA A 95 -3.10 7.87 -7.24
CA ALA A 95 -2.83 7.28 -8.54
C ALA A 95 -3.59 5.96 -8.74
N SER A 96 -3.67 5.12 -7.71
CA SER A 96 -4.45 3.89 -7.75
C SER A 96 -5.94 4.17 -7.90
N GLN A 97 -6.47 5.16 -7.19
CA GLN A 97 -7.88 5.55 -7.31
C GLN A 97 -8.20 6.10 -8.69
N GLU A 98 -7.31 6.91 -9.26
CA GLU A 98 -7.48 7.43 -10.62
C GLU A 98 -7.47 6.31 -11.65
N ALA A 99 -6.57 5.33 -11.50
CA ALA A 99 -6.50 4.19 -12.39
C ALA A 99 -7.78 3.35 -12.33
N GLU A 100 -8.31 3.12 -11.12
CA GLU A 100 -9.57 2.42 -10.94
C GLU A 100 -10.74 3.18 -11.56
N ALA A 101 -10.80 4.50 -11.35
CA ALA A 101 -11.85 5.34 -11.91
C ALA A 101 -11.79 5.35 -13.45
N ALA A 102 -10.59 5.44 -14.02
CA ALA A 102 -10.39 5.39 -15.48
C ALA A 102 -10.86 4.05 -16.04
N GLN A 103 -10.55 2.95 -15.37
CA GLN A 103 -10.98 1.63 -15.79
C GLN A 103 -12.50 1.48 -15.74
N MET A 104 -13.13 1.97 -14.68
CA MET A 104 -14.59 1.98 -14.57
C MET A 104 -15.24 2.82 -15.67
N ASN A 105 -14.66 3.98 -16.01
CA ASN A 105 -15.16 4.83 -17.06
C ASN A 105 -15.05 4.15 -18.44
N GLU A 106 -13.96 3.43 -18.69
CA GLU A 106 -13.81 2.68 -19.94
C GLU A 106 -14.83 1.56 -20.05
N GLU A 107 -15.05 0.82 -18.98
CA GLU A 107 -16.05 -0.24 -18.96
C GLU A 107 -17.46 0.30 -19.18
N ALA A 108 -17.79 1.43 -18.57
CA ALA A 108 -19.08 2.08 -18.75
C ALA A 108 -19.25 2.56 -20.19
N ALA A 109 -18.23 3.14 -20.80
CA ALA A 109 -18.26 3.59 -22.18
C ALA A 109 -18.43 2.43 -23.15
N GLN A 110 -17.74 1.31 -22.93
CA GLN A 110 -17.89 0.10 -23.73
C GLN A 110 -19.30 -0.46 -23.62
N GLN A 111 -19.87 -0.45 -22.44
CA GLN A 111 -21.22 -0.95 -22.21
C GLN A 111 -22.27 -0.07 -22.89
N GLU A 112 -22.08 1.24 -22.88
CA GLU A 112 -22.95 2.15 -23.61
C GLU A 112 -22.88 1.92 -25.12
N GLN A 113 -21.70 1.70 -25.67
CA GLN A 113 -21.55 1.37 -27.07
C GLN A 113 -22.24 0.06 -27.45
N MET A 114 -22.10 -0.96 -26.60
CA MET A 114 -22.79 -2.22 -26.82
C MET A 114 -24.31 -2.06 -26.76
N ASN A 115 -24.80 -1.27 -25.86
CA ASN A 115 -26.24 -1.00 -25.74
C ASN A 115 -26.75 -0.27 -26.98
N MET A 116 -25.99 0.67 -27.53
CA MET A 116 -26.36 1.35 -28.75
C MET A 116 -26.39 0.40 -29.95
N MET A 117 -25.48 -0.56 -30.03
CA MET A 117 -25.46 -1.53 -31.09
C MET A 117 -26.58 -2.53 -31.01
N LEU A 118 -27.03 -2.87 -29.80
CA LEU A 118 -28.08 -3.84 -29.58
C LEU A 118 -29.48 -3.29 -29.71
N TRP A 119 -29.64 -1.95 -29.76
CA TRP A 119 -30.94 -1.36 -29.91
C TRP A 119 -31.34 -1.41 -31.36
N PRO A 120 -32.45 -2.08 -31.68
CA PRO A 120 -32.86 -2.20 -33.06
C PRO A 120 -33.51 -0.92 -33.51
N GLY A 121 -33.01 -0.45 -34.52
CA GLY A 121 -33.67 0.62 -35.19
C GLY A 121 -33.36 2.00 -34.75
N PRO A 122 -33.70 2.87 -35.53
CA PRO A 122 -33.51 4.22 -35.26
C PRO A 122 -34.42 4.57 -34.17
N PHE A 123 -33.90 4.97 -33.17
CA PHE A 123 -34.63 5.55 -32.27
C PHE A 123 -35.05 6.71 -32.80
N ILE A 124 -35.99 6.61 -33.21
CA ILE A 124 -36.49 7.74 -33.60
C ILE A 124 -37.02 8.38 -32.53
N MET A 125 -36.45 9.30 -32.28
CA MET A 125 -36.87 10.10 -31.45
C MET A 125 -37.58 11.16 -32.02
N TYR A 126 -38.59 11.30 -31.52
CA TYR A 126 -39.38 12.44 -31.86
C TYR A 126 -39.67 13.21 -30.63
#